data_89b43177c06ec1c01018483357626f8a
#
_entry.id   89b43177c06ec1c01018483357626f8a
#
_cell.length_a   1.000
_cell.length_b   1.000
_cell.length_c   1.000
_cell.angle_alpha   90.00
_cell.angle_beta   90.00
_cell.angle_gamma   90.00
#
_symmetry.space_group_name_H-M   'P 1'
#
loop_
_entity.id
_entity.type
_entity.pdbx_description
1 polymer ?
#
loop_
_entity_poly.entity_id
_entity_poly.type
_entity_poly.pdbx_seq_one_letter_code
_entity_poly.pdbx_strand_id
1 'polypeptide(L)'
;MRERENGIYRPLLRLTRRDIQKYAEDNGIPFVTDATNFDDTYTRNFIRLKVLPLIETRYPAVVGALNSLAALATENSDTLDEFMDDGMIIDCGDEVKLNLVALETPLKARYVAKAAKILMPVDVERKQIERVLKLSTAQNGKSVDMVNGLKAFREYDNVVFAFQKTPCLDEIDFFVGQRQLGDVVICVRKTLGCLIKGKTLSNIPDGSVFRYRREGDVFTPFGSKRKLLSDYFTDKKIPKRLRDFVPLLCCGNEVLAIVGMEVSDRCRVKDEQSYVIDFTKIKDNKHSQGDSNED
;
A
#
# COMPACT_ATOMS: atom_id res chain seq x y z
N MET A 1 -18.88 10.49 12.19
CA MET A 1 -17.94 11.58 12.61
C MET A 1 -17.74 11.44 14.12
N ARG A 2 -16.49 11.34 14.56
CA ARG A 2 -16.12 11.20 15.99
C ARG A 2 -15.63 12.54 16.53
N GLU A 3 -15.77 12.72 17.84
CA GLU A 3 -15.26 13.93 18.54
C GLU A 3 -13.74 14.06 18.39
N ARG A 4 -13.04 12.93 18.40
CA ARG A 4 -11.60 12.84 18.17
C ARG A 4 -11.29 11.76 17.13
N GLU A 5 -10.73 12.15 15.99
CA GLU A 5 -10.44 11.23 14.90
C GLU A 5 -9.35 11.82 14.00
N ASN A 6 -8.33 11.02 13.65
CA ASN A 6 -7.22 11.38 12.74
C ASN A 6 -6.51 12.71 13.14
N GLY A 7 -6.24 12.89 14.45
CA GLY A 7 -5.60 14.10 14.96
C GLY A 7 -6.49 15.33 15.05
N ILE A 8 -7.73 15.27 14.58
CA ILE A 8 -8.69 16.37 14.63
C ILE A 8 -9.58 16.21 15.87
N TYR A 9 -9.68 17.30 16.67
CA TYR A 9 -10.58 17.37 17.81
C TYR A 9 -11.75 18.30 17.51
N ARG A 10 -12.99 17.84 17.75
CA ARG A 10 -14.25 18.55 17.47
C ARG A 10 -15.05 18.77 18.76
N PRO A 11 -14.69 19.73 19.60
CA PRO A 11 -15.29 19.89 20.94
C PRO A 11 -16.76 20.23 20.92
N LEU A 12 -17.26 20.88 19.84
CA LEU A 12 -18.64 21.32 19.71
C LEU A 12 -19.57 20.30 19.02
N LEU A 13 -19.07 19.07 18.73
CA LEU A 13 -19.84 18.10 17.97
C LEU A 13 -21.16 17.67 18.62
N ARG A 14 -21.25 17.76 19.95
CA ARG A 14 -22.43 17.38 20.72
C ARG A 14 -23.43 18.53 20.93
N LEU A 15 -23.05 19.75 20.58
CA LEU A 15 -23.90 20.93 20.73
C LEU A 15 -24.68 21.20 19.46
N THR A 16 -25.92 21.67 19.62
CA THR A 16 -26.68 22.13 18.46
C THR A 16 -26.22 23.52 18.04
N ARG A 17 -26.47 23.89 16.77
CA ARG A 17 -26.17 25.25 16.29
C ARG A 17 -26.90 26.29 17.12
N ARG A 18 -28.12 25.99 17.58
CA ARG A 18 -28.93 26.90 18.41
C ARG A 18 -28.27 27.14 19.78
N ASP A 19 -27.70 26.09 20.39
CA ASP A 19 -26.99 26.21 21.67
C ASP A 19 -25.76 27.09 21.53
N ILE A 20 -24.99 26.88 20.45
CA ILE A 20 -23.77 27.66 20.16
C ILE A 20 -24.12 29.13 19.88
N GLN A 21 -25.17 29.39 19.09
CA GLN A 21 -25.64 30.73 18.77
C GLN A 21 -26.11 31.47 20.03
N LYS A 22 -26.94 30.79 20.84
CA LYS A 22 -27.41 31.35 22.10
C LYS A 22 -26.26 31.68 23.05
N TYR A 23 -25.28 30.77 23.17
CA TYR A 23 -24.09 31.02 23.98
C TYR A 23 -23.31 32.27 23.51
N ALA A 24 -23.13 32.40 22.17
CA ALA A 24 -22.44 33.53 21.61
C ALA A 24 -23.18 34.89 21.89
N GLU A 25 -24.52 34.89 21.75
CA GLU A 25 -25.37 36.06 22.05
C GLU A 25 -25.33 36.41 23.54
N ASP A 26 -25.52 35.43 24.43
CA ASP A 26 -25.51 35.59 25.88
C ASP A 26 -24.15 36.14 26.40
N ASN A 27 -23.05 35.83 25.71
CA ASN A 27 -21.71 36.29 26.10
C ASN A 27 -21.16 37.44 25.25
N GLY A 28 -21.96 38.02 24.35
CA GLY A 28 -21.54 39.16 23.49
C GLY A 28 -20.40 38.81 22.52
N ILE A 29 -20.26 37.55 22.13
CA ILE A 29 -19.21 37.10 21.21
C ILE A 29 -19.63 37.46 19.78
N PRO A 30 -18.87 38.29 19.04
CA PRO A 30 -19.20 38.62 17.67
C PRO A 30 -19.02 37.42 16.76
N PHE A 31 -20.00 37.14 15.89
CA PHE A 31 -19.89 36.10 14.88
C PHE A 31 -20.46 36.55 13.54
N VAL A 32 -19.92 36.01 12.47
CA VAL A 32 -20.38 36.28 11.10
C VAL A 32 -21.14 35.05 10.60
N THR A 33 -22.27 35.30 9.97
CA THR A 33 -23.02 34.23 9.31
C THR A 33 -22.68 34.25 7.83
N ASP A 34 -22.03 33.19 7.36
CA ASP A 34 -21.72 32.99 5.96
C ASP A 34 -23.03 32.77 5.15
N ALA A 35 -23.23 33.58 4.11
CA ALA A 35 -24.40 33.52 3.23
C ALA A 35 -24.56 32.16 2.55
N THR A 36 -23.46 31.46 2.26
CA THR A 36 -23.47 30.11 1.68
C THR A 36 -24.16 29.05 2.54
N ASN A 37 -24.31 29.33 3.85
CA ASN A 37 -25.04 28.46 4.77
C ASN A 37 -26.54 28.36 4.47
N PHE A 38 -27.10 29.31 3.71
CA PHE A 38 -28.51 29.35 3.34
C PHE A 38 -28.74 28.84 1.91
N ASP A 39 -27.68 28.52 1.17
CA ASP A 39 -27.75 27.99 -0.18
C ASP A 39 -28.11 26.49 -0.14
N ASP A 40 -29.36 26.19 -0.51
CA ASP A 40 -29.90 24.83 -0.52
C ASP A 40 -29.54 24.03 -1.78
N THR A 41 -28.79 24.58 -2.70
CA THR A 41 -28.20 23.84 -3.83
C THR A 41 -27.20 22.77 -3.37
N TYR A 42 -26.54 23.01 -2.21
CA TYR A 42 -25.68 22.03 -1.58
C TYR A 42 -26.50 20.97 -0.83
N THR A 43 -26.29 19.70 -1.13
CA THR A 43 -27.01 18.57 -0.51
C THR A 43 -27.06 18.63 1.01
N ARG A 44 -25.96 19.00 1.66
CA ARG A 44 -25.91 19.13 3.12
C ARG A 44 -26.84 20.22 3.66
N ASN A 45 -26.86 21.37 3.00
CA ASN A 45 -27.76 22.48 3.36
C ASN A 45 -29.21 22.15 3.05
N PHE A 46 -29.50 21.52 1.90
CA PHE A 46 -30.84 21.03 1.56
C PHE A 46 -31.39 20.13 2.65
N ILE A 47 -30.62 19.12 3.08
CA ILE A 47 -31.04 18.22 4.16
C ILE A 47 -31.33 19.01 5.45
N ARG A 48 -30.42 19.90 5.85
CA ARG A 48 -30.54 20.65 7.10
C ARG A 48 -31.67 21.67 7.08
N LEU A 49 -31.88 22.35 5.95
CA LEU A 49 -32.82 23.48 5.85
C LEU A 49 -34.23 23.08 5.43
N LYS A 50 -34.36 21.96 4.70
CA LYS A 50 -35.64 21.51 4.14
C LYS A 50 -36.08 20.17 4.68
N VAL A 51 -35.23 19.14 4.58
CA VAL A 51 -35.62 17.76 4.89
C VAL A 51 -35.79 17.52 6.39
N LEU A 52 -34.78 17.87 7.19
CA LEU A 52 -34.86 17.67 8.66
C LEU A 52 -36.04 18.42 9.29
N PRO A 53 -36.25 19.73 9.01
CA PRO A 53 -37.42 20.42 9.57
C PRO A 53 -38.75 19.82 9.16
N LEU A 54 -38.87 19.34 7.91
CA LEU A 54 -40.08 18.66 7.44
C LEU A 54 -40.35 17.37 8.23
N ILE A 55 -39.31 16.58 8.49
CA ILE A 55 -39.44 15.34 9.29
C ILE A 55 -39.77 15.68 10.76
N GLU A 56 -39.13 16.72 11.31
CA GLU A 56 -39.37 17.18 12.69
C GLU A 56 -40.84 17.60 12.94
N THR A 57 -41.55 18.13 11.94
CA THR A 57 -42.96 18.46 12.07
C THR A 57 -43.82 17.23 12.40
N ARG A 58 -43.45 16.06 11.89
CA ARG A 58 -44.17 14.79 12.13
C ARG A 58 -43.55 13.96 13.26
N TYR A 59 -42.24 14.05 13.41
CA TYR A 59 -41.44 13.29 14.37
C TYR A 59 -40.49 14.24 15.10
N PRO A 60 -40.97 14.98 16.14
CA PRO A 60 -40.13 15.99 16.82
C PRO A 60 -38.85 15.48 17.47
N ALA A 61 -38.79 14.18 17.79
CA ALA A 61 -37.60 13.54 18.37
C ALA A 61 -36.61 12.97 17.36
N VAL A 62 -36.78 13.19 16.04
CA VAL A 62 -35.98 12.54 14.99
C VAL A 62 -34.48 12.83 15.13
N VAL A 63 -34.09 14.07 15.41
CA VAL A 63 -32.67 14.44 15.56
C VAL A 63 -32.05 13.72 16.76
N GLY A 64 -32.77 13.65 17.88
CA GLY A 64 -32.33 12.89 19.05
C GLY A 64 -32.18 11.39 18.76
N ALA A 65 -33.15 10.81 18.04
CA ALA A 65 -33.11 9.41 17.64
C ALA A 65 -31.94 9.10 16.70
N LEU A 66 -31.68 9.97 15.70
CA LEU A 66 -30.53 9.82 14.80
C LEU A 66 -29.18 9.94 15.54
N ASN A 67 -29.07 10.87 16.49
CA ASN A 67 -27.88 11.00 17.31
C ASN A 67 -27.66 9.76 18.20
N SER A 68 -28.71 9.22 18.81
CA SER A 68 -28.64 7.99 19.61
C SER A 68 -28.23 6.80 18.74
N LEU A 69 -28.79 6.67 17.53
CA LEU A 69 -28.42 5.63 16.58
C LEU A 69 -26.94 5.75 16.16
N ALA A 70 -26.46 6.97 15.89
CA ALA A 70 -25.06 7.23 15.55
C ALA A 70 -24.12 6.88 16.71
N ALA A 71 -24.49 7.21 17.95
CA ALA A 71 -23.73 6.86 19.15
C ALA A 71 -23.64 5.33 19.32
N LEU A 72 -24.77 4.63 19.24
CA LEU A 72 -24.83 3.16 19.34
C LEU A 72 -24.02 2.48 18.21
N ALA A 73 -24.11 2.98 16.98
CA ALA A 73 -23.32 2.46 15.86
C ALA A 73 -21.81 2.66 16.07
N THR A 74 -21.42 3.77 16.71
CA THR A 74 -20.01 4.03 17.05
C THR A 74 -19.53 3.08 18.13
N GLU A 75 -20.29 2.90 19.21
CA GLU A 75 -19.98 1.98 20.31
C GLU A 75 -19.85 0.54 19.82
N ASN A 76 -20.82 0.07 19.03
CA ASN A 76 -20.75 -1.26 18.40
C ASN A 76 -19.52 -1.41 17.50
N SER A 77 -19.18 -0.34 16.76
CA SER A 77 -17.97 -0.34 15.92
C SER A 77 -16.72 -0.48 16.75
N ASP A 78 -16.60 0.26 17.85
CA ASP A 78 -15.42 0.23 18.72
C ASP A 78 -15.27 -1.14 19.39
N THR A 79 -16.38 -1.69 19.91
CA THR A 79 -16.41 -3.06 20.47
C THR A 79 -15.95 -4.10 19.44
N LEU A 80 -16.42 -4.03 18.20
CA LEU A 80 -15.99 -4.98 17.16
C LEU A 80 -14.51 -4.81 16.80
N ASP A 81 -13.97 -3.59 16.87
CA ASP A 81 -12.54 -3.35 16.63
C ASP A 81 -11.66 -3.95 17.74
N GLU A 82 -12.13 -4.03 18.98
CA GLU A 82 -11.45 -4.69 20.10
C GLU A 82 -11.31 -6.21 19.91
N PHE A 83 -12.24 -6.83 19.18
CA PHE A 83 -12.16 -8.25 18.83
C PHE A 83 -11.27 -8.55 17.64
N MET A 84 -10.68 -7.55 17.00
CA MET A 84 -9.75 -7.76 15.89
C MET A 84 -8.35 -8.10 16.42
N ASP A 85 -7.77 -9.16 15.87
CA ASP A 85 -6.35 -9.48 16.10
C ASP A 85 -5.48 -8.61 15.18
N ASP A 86 -4.74 -7.68 15.76
CA ASP A 86 -3.85 -6.78 15.02
C ASP A 86 -2.70 -7.52 14.33
N GLY A 87 -2.33 -8.71 14.79
CA GLY A 87 -1.34 -9.57 14.13
C GLY A 87 -1.74 -10.06 12.74
N MET A 88 -3.04 -9.98 12.40
CA MET A 88 -3.53 -10.31 11.07
C MET A 88 -3.23 -9.26 9.99
N ILE A 89 -2.87 -8.04 10.39
CA ILE A 89 -2.52 -6.92 9.49
C ILE A 89 -1.07 -6.52 9.75
N ILE A 90 -0.24 -6.55 8.70
CA ILE A 90 1.17 -6.13 8.77
C ILE A 90 1.35 -4.92 7.87
N ASP A 91 1.65 -3.78 8.47
CA ASP A 91 2.02 -2.57 7.76
C ASP A 91 3.52 -2.61 7.42
N CYS A 92 3.83 -2.55 6.13
CA CYS A 92 5.19 -2.52 5.61
C CYS A 92 5.57 -1.12 5.04
N GLY A 93 4.73 -0.11 5.27
CA GLY A 93 4.90 1.27 4.79
C GLY A 93 4.33 1.51 3.40
N ASP A 94 4.89 0.90 2.36
CA ASP A 94 4.40 1.04 0.97
C ASP A 94 3.41 -0.07 0.56
N GLU A 95 3.21 -1.05 1.40
CA GLU A 95 2.22 -2.12 1.25
C GLU A 95 1.68 -2.57 2.61
N VAL A 96 0.45 -3.07 2.62
CA VAL A 96 -0.18 -3.68 3.80
C VAL A 96 -0.57 -5.10 3.48
N LYS A 97 -0.15 -6.04 4.34
CA LYS A 97 -0.45 -7.46 4.20
C LYS A 97 -1.55 -7.85 5.17
N LEU A 98 -2.60 -8.44 4.65
CA LEU A 98 -3.70 -9.02 5.41
C LEU A 98 -3.63 -10.54 5.31
N ASN A 99 -3.49 -11.22 6.45
CA ASN A 99 -3.48 -12.67 6.48
C ASN A 99 -4.85 -13.23 6.05
N LEU A 100 -4.85 -14.29 5.25
CA LEU A 100 -6.08 -14.90 4.75
C LEU A 100 -6.98 -15.47 5.83
N VAL A 101 -6.41 -15.91 6.95
CA VAL A 101 -7.19 -16.38 8.11
C VAL A 101 -8.16 -15.29 8.59
N ALA A 102 -7.78 -14.02 8.53
CA ALA A 102 -8.66 -12.90 8.85
C ALA A 102 -9.92 -12.84 7.96
N LEU A 103 -9.83 -13.35 6.72
CA LEU A 103 -10.95 -13.37 5.77
C LEU A 103 -11.92 -14.54 6.00
N GLU A 104 -11.59 -15.47 6.87
CA GLU A 104 -12.47 -16.56 7.32
C GLU A 104 -13.28 -16.19 8.55
N THR A 105 -12.93 -15.10 9.23
CA THR A 105 -13.61 -14.62 10.44
C THR A 105 -14.90 -13.86 10.12
N PRO A 106 -15.83 -13.72 11.06
CA PRO A 106 -17.00 -12.84 10.92
C PRO A 106 -16.61 -11.37 10.66
N LEU A 107 -15.42 -10.95 11.11
CA LEU A 107 -14.90 -9.58 10.97
C LEU A 107 -14.17 -9.31 9.64
N LYS A 108 -14.18 -10.25 8.70
CA LYS A 108 -13.47 -10.17 7.41
C LYS A 108 -13.60 -8.84 6.67
N ALA A 109 -14.81 -8.28 6.63
CA ALA A 109 -15.05 -6.99 5.96
C ALA A 109 -14.34 -5.82 6.66
N ARG A 110 -14.26 -5.88 7.98
CA ARG A 110 -13.55 -4.88 8.80
C ARG A 110 -12.03 -4.97 8.60
N TYR A 111 -11.49 -6.19 8.56
CA TYR A 111 -10.08 -6.40 8.27
C TYR A 111 -9.68 -5.82 6.91
N VAL A 112 -10.49 -6.04 5.87
CA VAL A 112 -10.26 -5.47 4.53
C VAL A 112 -10.31 -3.94 4.59
N ALA A 113 -11.33 -3.36 5.23
CA ALA A 113 -11.47 -1.90 5.35
C ALA A 113 -10.31 -1.29 6.15
N LYS A 114 -9.92 -1.89 7.29
CA LYS A 114 -8.80 -1.43 8.13
C LYS A 114 -7.48 -1.49 7.38
N ALA A 115 -7.18 -2.61 6.70
CA ALA A 115 -5.96 -2.78 5.92
C ALA A 115 -5.84 -1.76 4.77
N ALA A 116 -6.92 -1.50 4.04
CA ALA A 116 -6.94 -0.50 2.97
C ALA A 116 -6.78 0.93 3.51
N LYS A 117 -7.39 1.24 4.67
CA LYS A 117 -7.37 2.57 5.29
C LYS A 117 -5.98 2.99 5.78
N ILE A 118 -5.09 2.03 6.08
CA ILE A 118 -3.69 2.31 6.44
C ILE A 118 -2.96 3.03 5.30
N LEU A 119 -3.12 2.54 4.06
CA LEU A 119 -2.47 3.12 2.88
C LEU A 119 -3.22 4.31 2.30
N MET A 120 -4.53 4.35 2.53
CA MET A 120 -5.40 5.36 1.95
C MET A 120 -6.52 5.70 2.94
N PRO A 121 -6.49 6.88 3.59
CA PRO A 121 -7.43 7.28 4.65
C PRO A 121 -8.82 7.65 4.08
N VAL A 122 -9.36 6.82 3.20
CA VAL A 122 -10.68 6.97 2.57
C VAL A 122 -11.51 5.72 2.88
N ASP A 123 -12.81 5.91 3.06
CA ASP A 123 -13.72 4.79 3.30
C ASP A 123 -13.87 3.95 2.03
N VAL A 124 -13.73 2.63 2.20
CA VAL A 124 -13.83 1.65 1.12
C VAL A 124 -15.29 1.25 0.95
N GLU A 125 -15.80 1.33 -0.27
CA GLU A 125 -17.17 0.92 -0.58
C GLU A 125 -17.39 -0.59 -0.37
N ARG A 126 -18.60 -0.95 0.05
CA ARG A 126 -18.99 -2.34 0.27
C ARG A 126 -18.70 -3.25 -0.95
N LYS A 127 -18.99 -2.77 -2.16
CA LYS A 127 -18.71 -3.52 -3.39
C LYS A 127 -17.22 -3.85 -3.58
N GLN A 128 -16.33 -2.95 -3.16
CA GLN A 128 -14.89 -3.17 -3.25
C GLN A 128 -14.44 -4.20 -2.20
N ILE A 129 -14.96 -4.10 -0.97
CA ILE A 129 -14.72 -5.10 0.08
C ILE A 129 -15.12 -6.49 -0.43
N GLU A 130 -16.32 -6.63 -1.01
CA GLU A 130 -16.82 -7.90 -1.55
C GLU A 130 -15.93 -8.47 -2.67
N ARG A 131 -15.33 -7.61 -3.52
CA ARG A 131 -14.36 -8.04 -4.54
C ARG A 131 -13.07 -8.55 -3.89
N VAL A 132 -12.56 -7.86 -2.88
CA VAL A 132 -11.36 -8.28 -2.15
C VAL A 132 -11.59 -9.61 -1.42
N LEU A 133 -12.77 -9.78 -0.80
CA LEU A 133 -13.12 -11.04 -0.15
C LEU A 133 -13.11 -12.25 -1.12
N LYS A 134 -13.43 -12.05 -2.39
CA LYS A 134 -13.32 -13.11 -3.41
C LYS A 134 -11.89 -13.54 -3.70
N LEU A 135 -10.89 -12.71 -3.34
CA LEU A 135 -9.48 -13.09 -3.49
C LEU A 135 -9.06 -14.21 -2.53
N SER A 136 -9.78 -14.43 -1.42
CA SER A 136 -9.47 -15.52 -0.48
C SER A 136 -9.45 -16.89 -1.15
N THR A 137 -10.36 -17.11 -2.10
CA THR A 137 -10.50 -18.37 -2.87
C THR A 137 -9.90 -18.30 -4.27
N ALA A 138 -9.35 -17.16 -4.66
CA ALA A 138 -8.77 -16.97 -5.99
C ALA A 138 -7.38 -17.60 -6.09
N GLN A 139 -6.94 -17.84 -7.34
CA GLN A 139 -5.58 -18.27 -7.62
C GLN A 139 -4.55 -17.22 -7.22
N ASN A 140 -3.39 -17.66 -6.77
CA ASN A 140 -2.26 -16.82 -6.45
C ASN A 140 -1.87 -15.91 -7.64
N GLY A 141 -1.61 -14.62 -7.36
CA GLY A 141 -1.29 -13.60 -8.37
C GLY A 141 -2.50 -12.92 -9.03
N LYS A 142 -3.75 -13.27 -8.63
CA LYS A 142 -4.95 -12.49 -9.01
C LYS A 142 -4.99 -11.17 -8.24
N SER A 143 -5.60 -10.15 -8.83
CA SER A 143 -5.75 -8.82 -8.21
C SER A 143 -7.11 -8.22 -8.48
N VAL A 144 -7.45 -7.22 -7.66
CA VAL A 144 -8.66 -6.42 -7.74
C VAL A 144 -8.28 -4.95 -7.64
N ASP A 145 -8.81 -4.14 -8.57
CA ASP A 145 -8.66 -2.68 -8.50
C ASP A 145 -9.60 -2.13 -7.42
N MET A 146 -9.06 -1.23 -6.63
CA MET A 146 -9.76 -0.46 -5.59
C MET A 146 -9.81 1.03 -5.97
N VAL A 147 -10.19 1.91 -5.04
CA VAL A 147 -10.22 3.35 -5.28
C VAL A 147 -8.82 3.95 -5.42
N ASN A 148 -8.72 5.06 -6.15
CA ASN A 148 -7.51 5.90 -6.24
C ASN A 148 -6.22 5.15 -6.59
N GLY A 149 -6.30 4.10 -7.42
CA GLY A 149 -5.13 3.34 -7.87
C GLY A 149 -4.59 2.31 -6.88
N LEU A 150 -5.19 2.20 -5.69
CA LEU A 150 -4.90 1.10 -4.78
C LEU A 150 -5.36 -0.22 -5.38
N LYS A 151 -4.59 -1.28 -5.22
CA LYS A 151 -4.95 -2.65 -5.64
C LYS A 151 -4.78 -3.63 -4.49
N ALA A 152 -5.62 -4.65 -4.48
CA ALA A 152 -5.47 -5.81 -3.62
C ALA A 152 -5.00 -7.00 -4.45
N PHE A 153 -3.94 -7.68 -4.00
CA PHE A 153 -3.30 -8.81 -4.68
C PHE A 153 -3.41 -10.07 -3.84
N ARG A 154 -3.76 -11.19 -4.45
CA ARG A 154 -3.68 -12.50 -3.81
C ARG A 154 -2.24 -13.02 -3.86
N GLU A 155 -1.57 -13.08 -2.71
CA GLU A 155 -0.17 -13.51 -2.60
C GLU A 155 0.00 -14.56 -1.50
N TYR A 156 0.07 -15.82 -1.92
CA TYR A 156 0.23 -16.98 -1.02
C TYR A 156 -0.79 -16.94 0.14
N ASP A 157 -0.34 -16.73 1.37
CA ASP A 157 -1.16 -16.74 2.58
C ASP A 157 -1.72 -15.35 2.94
N ASN A 158 -1.57 -14.38 2.03
CA ASN A 158 -1.98 -13.01 2.27
C ASN A 158 -2.79 -12.42 1.11
N VAL A 159 -3.61 -11.41 1.43
CA VAL A 159 -4.03 -10.37 0.50
C VAL A 159 -3.18 -9.14 0.78
N VAL A 160 -2.48 -8.65 -0.25
CA VAL A 160 -1.57 -7.51 -0.13
C VAL A 160 -2.20 -6.31 -0.80
N PHE A 161 -2.31 -5.22 -0.06
CA PHE A 161 -2.74 -3.92 -0.56
C PHE A 161 -1.51 -3.11 -0.93
N ALA A 162 -1.45 -2.60 -2.15
CA ALA A 162 -0.35 -1.76 -2.62
C ALA A 162 -0.78 -0.93 -3.83
N PHE A 163 -0.08 0.17 -4.08
CA PHE A 163 -0.21 0.90 -5.33
C PHE A 163 0.57 0.17 -6.44
N GLN A 164 -0.01 0.13 -7.64
CA GLN A 164 0.69 -0.49 -8.77
C GLN A 164 1.82 0.43 -9.22
N LYS A 165 3.04 -0.10 -9.24
CA LYS A 165 4.22 0.56 -9.82
C LYS A 165 4.35 0.17 -11.29
N THR A 166 4.97 1.04 -12.08
CA THR A 166 5.36 0.75 -13.47
C THR A 166 6.84 0.36 -13.49
N PRO A 167 7.20 -0.78 -14.08
CA PRO A 167 8.60 -1.16 -14.17
C PRO A 167 9.38 -0.20 -15.08
N CYS A 168 10.62 0.09 -14.70
CA CYS A 168 11.58 0.78 -15.57
C CYS A 168 12.03 -0.15 -16.70
N LEU A 169 12.18 0.38 -17.90
CA LEU A 169 12.64 -0.38 -19.07
C LEU A 169 14.12 -0.10 -19.40
N ASP A 170 14.80 0.72 -18.61
CA ASP A 170 16.19 1.10 -18.84
C ASP A 170 17.13 -0.09 -18.66
N GLU A 171 18.25 0.00 -19.36
CA GLU A 171 19.38 -0.92 -19.28
C GLU A 171 20.64 -0.12 -18.98
N ILE A 172 21.56 -0.72 -18.22
CA ILE A 172 22.85 -0.12 -17.87
C ILE A 172 23.92 -1.18 -18.12
N ASP A 173 24.91 -0.85 -18.95
CA ASP A 173 26.08 -1.71 -19.15
C ASP A 173 26.72 -2.07 -17.81
N PHE A 174 27.32 -3.26 -17.75
CA PHE A 174 28.06 -3.67 -16.56
C PHE A 174 29.12 -2.63 -16.18
N PHE A 175 29.20 -2.30 -14.91
CA PHE A 175 30.07 -1.25 -14.36
C PHE A 175 30.66 -1.67 -13.00
N VAL A 176 31.68 -0.94 -12.57
CA VAL A 176 32.18 -0.99 -11.19
C VAL A 176 31.91 0.36 -10.55
N GLY A 177 31.36 0.37 -9.34
CA GLY A 177 30.92 1.56 -8.62
C GLY A 177 29.45 1.52 -8.28
N GLN A 178 28.77 2.66 -8.31
CA GLN A 178 27.35 2.78 -8.02
C GLN A 178 26.61 3.46 -9.18
N ARG A 179 25.48 2.89 -9.57
CA ARG A 179 24.56 3.49 -10.56
C ARG A 179 23.12 3.18 -10.21
N GLN A 180 22.23 4.06 -10.61
CA GLN A 180 20.80 3.93 -10.41
C GLN A 180 20.14 3.21 -11.58
N LEU A 181 19.26 2.22 -11.29
CA LEU A 181 18.39 1.56 -12.25
C LEU A 181 16.95 1.63 -11.71
N GLY A 182 16.11 2.48 -12.29
CA GLY A 182 14.75 2.72 -11.78
C GLY A 182 14.76 3.22 -10.32
N ASP A 183 14.12 2.46 -9.44
CA ASP A 183 13.99 2.75 -8.02
C ASP A 183 15.06 2.08 -7.12
N VAL A 184 16.12 1.54 -7.73
CA VAL A 184 17.23 0.92 -7.00
C VAL A 184 18.57 1.52 -7.38
N VAL A 185 19.49 1.57 -6.41
CA VAL A 185 20.91 1.86 -6.63
C VAL A 185 21.66 0.55 -6.60
N ILE A 186 22.31 0.17 -7.69
CA ILE A 186 23.14 -1.03 -7.80
C ILE A 186 24.57 -0.63 -7.46
N CYS A 187 25.20 -1.41 -6.58
CA CYS A 187 26.58 -1.25 -6.15
C CYS A 187 27.40 -2.47 -6.56
N VAL A 188 28.43 -2.27 -7.37
CA VAL A 188 29.35 -3.31 -7.83
C VAL A 188 30.74 -3.00 -7.31
N ARG A 189 31.35 -3.92 -6.59
CA ARG A 189 32.70 -3.78 -6.03
C ARG A 189 33.60 -4.93 -6.48
N LYS A 190 34.81 -4.61 -6.90
CA LYS A 190 35.85 -5.64 -7.11
C LYS A 190 36.30 -6.20 -5.76
N THR A 191 36.54 -7.50 -5.71
CA THR A 191 37.02 -8.18 -4.49
C THR A 191 38.03 -9.26 -4.88
N LEU A 192 38.96 -9.56 -3.97
CA LEU A 192 39.94 -10.63 -4.08
C LEU A 192 39.61 -11.69 -3.04
N GLY A 193 39.20 -12.88 -3.50
CA GLY A 193 38.99 -14.03 -2.61
C GLY A 193 37.83 -13.96 -1.61
N CYS A 194 36.99 -12.90 -1.62
CA CYS A 194 35.84 -12.80 -0.72
C CYS A 194 34.61 -13.45 -1.34
N LEU A 195 34.14 -14.55 -0.75
CA LEU A 195 32.95 -15.28 -1.19
C LEU A 195 31.76 -14.90 -0.33
N ILE A 196 30.87 -14.06 -0.85
CA ILE A 196 29.55 -13.79 -0.23
C ILE A 196 28.52 -14.56 -1.03
N LYS A 197 27.87 -15.54 -0.39
CA LYS A 197 26.88 -16.41 -1.00
C LYS A 197 25.77 -15.58 -1.68
N GLY A 198 25.52 -15.87 -2.96
CA GLY A 198 24.48 -15.22 -3.75
C GLY A 198 24.81 -13.80 -4.23
N LYS A 199 25.99 -13.24 -3.89
CA LYS A 199 26.39 -11.89 -4.27
C LYS A 199 27.72 -11.79 -5.01
N THR A 200 28.58 -12.81 -4.92
CA THR A 200 29.91 -12.81 -5.54
C THR A 200 29.91 -13.63 -6.82
N LEU A 201 30.40 -13.04 -7.92
CA LEU A 201 30.52 -13.67 -9.22
C LEU A 201 31.83 -13.31 -9.90
N SER A 202 32.25 -14.16 -10.84
CA SER A 202 33.39 -13.95 -11.75
C SER A 202 32.95 -14.28 -13.19
N ASN A 203 33.85 -14.15 -14.16
CA ASN A 203 33.59 -14.50 -15.57
C ASN A 203 32.34 -13.82 -16.16
N ILE A 204 32.25 -12.51 -16.01
CA ILE A 204 31.18 -11.70 -16.58
C ILE A 204 31.47 -11.52 -18.08
N PRO A 205 30.62 -12.03 -18.99
CA PRO A 205 30.79 -11.85 -20.42
C PRO A 205 30.72 -10.37 -20.82
N ASP A 206 31.46 -10.00 -21.88
CA ASP A 206 31.33 -8.69 -22.51
C ASP A 206 29.90 -8.48 -23.04
N GLY A 207 29.40 -7.23 -22.94
CA GLY A 207 28.03 -6.89 -23.31
C GLY A 207 26.98 -7.29 -22.25
N SER A 208 27.41 -7.63 -21.03
CA SER A 208 26.49 -7.83 -19.93
C SER A 208 25.88 -6.51 -19.45
N VAL A 209 24.58 -6.52 -19.17
CA VAL A 209 23.79 -5.35 -18.77
C VAL A 209 23.01 -5.60 -17.51
N PHE A 210 22.81 -4.56 -16.71
CA PHE A 210 21.81 -4.54 -15.64
C PHE A 210 20.48 -4.08 -16.23
N ARG A 211 19.44 -4.87 -16.01
CA ARG A 211 18.07 -4.58 -16.44
C ARG A 211 17.05 -5.31 -15.59
N TYR A 212 15.78 -5.02 -15.79
CA TYR A 212 14.70 -5.84 -15.29
C TYR A 212 14.37 -7.01 -16.21
N ARG A 213 13.55 -7.95 -15.75
CA ARG A 213 13.26 -9.19 -16.49
C ARG A 213 12.57 -8.93 -17.84
N ARG A 214 12.81 -9.85 -18.78
CA ARG A 214 12.11 -9.95 -20.06
C ARG A 214 11.51 -11.35 -20.22
N GLU A 215 10.54 -11.45 -21.11
CA GLU A 215 9.99 -12.76 -21.46
C GLU A 215 11.07 -13.63 -22.12
N GLY A 216 11.10 -14.91 -21.75
CA GLY A 216 12.11 -15.85 -22.26
C GLY A 216 13.45 -15.82 -21.52
N ASP A 217 13.61 -14.99 -20.48
CA ASP A 217 14.82 -15.03 -19.65
C ASP A 217 15.00 -16.40 -18.97
N VAL A 218 16.24 -16.86 -18.98
CA VAL A 218 16.63 -18.15 -18.41
C VAL A 218 17.70 -17.97 -17.35
N PHE A 219 17.66 -18.82 -16.34
CA PHE A 219 18.59 -18.81 -15.23
C PHE A 219 19.08 -20.21 -14.91
N THR A 220 20.35 -20.34 -14.57
CA THR A 220 20.94 -21.59 -14.11
C THR A 220 21.31 -21.45 -12.62
N PRO A 221 20.44 -21.90 -11.70
CA PRO A 221 20.75 -21.86 -10.28
C PRO A 221 21.98 -22.71 -9.94
N PHE A 222 22.66 -22.37 -8.85
CA PHE A 222 23.86 -23.08 -8.42
C PHE A 222 23.60 -24.59 -8.24
N GLY A 223 24.40 -25.42 -8.94
CA GLY A 223 24.28 -26.89 -8.87
C GLY A 223 22.98 -27.45 -9.47
N SER A 224 22.26 -26.66 -10.28
CA SER A 224 20.97 -27.06 -10.84
C SER A 224 20.95 -26.91 -12.37
N LYS A 225 19.92 -27.47 -13.01
CA LYS A 225 19.71 -27.34 -14.45
C LYS A 225 19.17 -25.95 -14.80
N ARG A 226 19.45 -25.52 -16.04
CA ARG A 226 18.88 -24.30 -16.64
C ARG A 226 17.37 -24.38 -16.68
N LYS A 227 16.68 -23.30 -16.26
CA LYS A 227 15.22 -23.16 -16.29
C LYS A 227 14.79 -21.73 -16.61
N LEU A 228 13.52 -21.55 -16.95
CA LEU A 228 12.96 -20.21 -17.13
C LEU A 228 13.04 -19.42 -15.81
N LEU A 229 13.34 -18.13 -15.90
CA LEU A 229 13.38 -17.25 -14.73
C LEU A 229 12.02 -17.15 -14.05
N SER A 230 10.91 -17.23 -14.81
CA SER A 230 9.55 -17.27 -14.29
C SER A 230 9.32 -18.45 -13.34
N ASP A 231 9.87 -19.63 -13.68
CA ASP A 231 9.74 -20.85 -12.90
C ASP A 231 10.59 -20.75 -11.63
N TYR A 232 11.83 -20.23 -11.77
CA TYR A 232 12.67 -19.95 -10.63
C TYR A 232 11.99 -19.01 -9.61
N PHE A 233 11.38 -17.90 -10.08
CA PHE A 233 10.64 -16.99 -9.21
C PHE A 233 9.43 -17.64 -8.55
N THR A 234 8.78 -18.58 -9.22
CA THR A 234 7.66 -19.36 -8.66
C THR A 234 8.16 -20.29 -7.55
N ASP A 235 9.25 -21.01 -7.79
CA ASP A 235 9.88 -21.90 -6.80
C ASP A 235 10.34 -21.14 -5.54
N LYS A 236 10.86 -19.94 -5.73
CA LYS A 236 11.29 -19.03 -4.63
C LYS A 236 10.13 -18.25 -4.00
N LYS A 237 8.89 -18.48 -4.44
CA LYS A 237 7.68 -17.81 -3.96
C LYS A 237 7.75 -16.27 -4.10
N ILE A 238 8.41 -15.76 -5.16
CA ILE A 238 8.42 -14.32 -5.44
C ILE A 238 7.06 -13.93 -6.00
N PRO A 239 6.35 -12.97 -5.37
CA PRO A 239 5.06 -12.49 -5.84
C PRO A 239 5.11 -11.98 -7.29
N LYS A 240 4.09 -12.32 -8.09
CA LYS A 240 4.06 -11.98 -9.53
C LYS A 240 4.27 -10.48 -9.78
N ARG A 241 3.62 -9.61 -8.97
CA ARG A 241 3.74 -8.15 -9.11
C ARG A 241 5.13 -7.59 -8.84
N LEU A 242 5.97 -8.31 -8.05
CA LEU A 242 7.33 -7.87 -7.71
C LEU A 242 8.40 -8.36 -8.67
N ARG A 243 8.09 -9.35 -9.53
CA ARG A 243 9.09 -9.97 -10.43
C ARG A 243 9.68 -9.00 -11.44
N ASP A 244 8.90 -8.02 -11.87
CA ASP A 244 9.30 -7.00 -12.84
C ASP A 244 10.16 -5.88 -12.22
N PHE A 245 10.36 -5.91 -10.89
CA PHE A 245 11.16 -4.96 -10.12
C PHE A 245 12.41 -5.58 -9.49
N VAL A 246 12.70 -6.84 -9.81
CA VAL A 246 13.92 -7.51 -9.37
C VAL A 246 15.04 -7.17 -10.36
N PRO A 247 16.09 -6.45 -9.94
CA PRO A 247 17.19 -6.11 -10.82
C PRO A 247 18.02 -7.35 -11.16
N LEU A 248 18.39 -7.48 -12.41
CA LEU A 248 19.11 -8.63 -12.96
C LEU A 248 20.41 -8.15 -13.63
N LEU A 249 21.46 -8.95 -13.56
CA LEU A 249 22.59 -8.86 -14.49
C LEU A 249 22.40 -9.94 -15.56
N CYS A 250 22.39 -9.54 -16.83
CA CYS A 250 22.09 -10.42 -17.96
C CYS A 250 23.12 -10.27 -19.08
N CYS A 251 23.32 -11.35 -19.83
CA CYS A 251 23.96 -11.34 -21.14
C CYS A 251 22.97 -11.94 -22.15
N GLY A 252 22.41 -11.10 -23.03
CA GLY A 252 21.27 -11.49 -23.85
C GLY A 252 20.04 -11.88 -23.01
N ASN A 253 19.52 -13.11 -23.19
CA ASN A 253 18.41 -13.67 -22.40
C ASN A 253 18.89 -14.52 -21.21
N GLU A 254 20.21 -14.67 -21.03
CA GLU A 254 20.77 -15.42 -19.92
C GLU A 254 21.00 -14.54 -18.70
N VAL A 255 20.39 -14.89 -17.58
CA VAL A 255 20.54 -14.19 -16.31
C VAL A 255 21.78 -14.71 -15.59
N LEU A 256 22.75 -13.83 -15.37
CA LEU A 256 24.01 -14.10 -14.69
C LEU A 256 23.91 -13.92 -13.19
N ALA A 257 23.11 -12.95 -12.76
CA ALA A 257 22.79 -12.74 -11.34
C ALA A 257 21.40 -12.14 -11.17
N ILE A 258 20.70 -12.63 -10.16
CA ILE A 258 19.49 -12.02 -9.62
C ILE A 258 19.97 -11.20 -8.41
N VAL A 259 20.05 -9.88 -8.58
CA VAL A 259 20.74 -9.01 -7.64
C VAL A 259 20.11 -9.10 -6.25
N GLY A 260 20.94 -9.37 -5.24
CA GLY A 260 20.52 -9.54 -3.85
C GLY A 260 19.91 -10.93 -3.52
N MET A 261 19.84 -11.86 -4.50
CA MET A 261 19.25 -13.18 -4.29
C MET A 261 20.21 -14.33 -4.60
N GLU A 262 20.58 -14.51 -5.88
CA GLU A 262 21.38 -15.67 -6.30
C GLU A 262 22.17 -15.34 -7.57
N VAL A 263 23.35 -15.95 -7.69
CA VAL A 263 24.25 -15.85 -8.84
C VAL A 263 24.16 -17.14 -9.65
N SER A 264 24.19 -17.04 -10.98
CA SER A 264 24.20 -18.21 -11.88
C SER A 264 25.44 -19.08 -11.65
N ASP A 265 25.27 -20.39 -11.73
CA ASP A 265 26.37 -21.36 -11.68
C ASP A 265 27.45 -21.08 -12.75
N ARG A 266 27.03 -20.49 -13.88
CA ARG A 266 27.95 -20.07 -14.97
C ARG A 266 28.97 -19.01 -14.52
N CYS A 267 28.55 -18.10 -13.62
CA CYS A 267 29.39 -17.04 -13.07
C CYS A 267 30.01 -17.39 -11.70
N ARG A 268 30.10 -18.71 -11.41
CA ARG A 268 30.75 -19.20 -10.22
C ARG A 268 32.18 -18.70 -10.14
N VAL A 269 32.59 -18.22 -8.97
CA VAL A 269 33.95 -17.76 -8.73
C VAL A 269 34.93 -18.91 -8.89
N LYS A 270 35.83 -18.80 -9.85
CA LYS A 270 36.92 -19.72 -10.13
C LYS A 270 38.28 -19.02 -10.04
N ASP A 271 38.29 -17.72 -10.15
CA ASP A 271 39.50 -16.89 -10.26
C ASP A 271 39.65 -15.99 -9.04
N GLU A 272 40.86 -15.46 -8.86
CA GLU A 272 41.16 -14.52 -7.77
C GLU A 272 40.37 -13.20 -7.89
N GLN A 273 40.08 -12.76 -9.13
CA GLN A 273 39.31 -11.53 -9.38
C GLN A 273 37.82 -11.84 -9.46
N SER A 274 37.05 -11.29 -8.55
CA SER A 274 35.61 -11.43 -8.49
C SER A 274 34.93 -10.10 -8.18
N TYR A 275 33.60 -10.07 -8.34
CA TYR A 275 32.77 -8.89 -8.10
C TYR A 275 31.68 -9.22 -7.10
N VAL A 276 31.43 -8.30 -6.17
CA VAL A 276 30.28 -8.35 -5.26
C VAL A 276 29.24 -7.37 -5.76
N ILE A 277 28.01 -7.86 -5.99
CA ILE A 277 26.89 -7.04 -6.42
C ILE A 277 25.87 -6.96 -5.29
N ASP A 278 25.47 -5.74 -4.97
CA ASP A 278 24.41 -5.44 -4.00
C ASP A 278 23.49 -4.34 -4.53
N PHE A 279 22.35 -4.11 -3.88
CA PHE A 279 21.46 -3.01 -4.23
C PHE A 279 20.80 -2.41 -2.99
N THR A 280 20.41 -1.14 -3.12
CA THR A 280 19.62 -0.43 -2.12
C THR A 280 18.39 0.17 -2.80
N LYS A 281 17.19 -0.02 -2.25
CA LYS A 281 15.99 0.66 -2.73
C LYS A 281 16.05 2.13 -2.34
N ILE A 282 15.70 2.99 -3.30
CA ILE A 282 15.49 4.41 -3.04
C ILE A 282 14.16 4.52 -2.29
N LYS A 283 14.18 5.08 -1.08
CA LYS A 283 12.95 5.37 -0.34
C LYS A 283 12.25 6.55 -1.01
N ASP A 284 11.03 6.36 -1.48
CA ASP A 284 10.18 7.47 -1.92
C ASP A 284 9.83 8.34 -0.70
N ASN A 285 10.46 9.50 -0.56
CA ASN A 285 10.13 10.53 0.45
C ASN A 285 8.82 11.26 0.10
N LYS A 286 7.71 10.55 -0.11
CA LYS A 286 6.42 11.16 -0.49
C LYS A 286 5.50 11.53 0.68
N HIS A 287 5.97 11.54 1.93
CA HIS A 287 5.13 11.91 3.09
C HIS A 287 5.64 13.09 3.91
N SER A 288 6.36 14.05 3.28
CA SER A 288 6.75 15.30 3.95
C SER A 288 6.59 16.54 3.04
N GLN A 289 5.40 16.72 2.46
CA GLN A 289 4.98 18.02 1.90
C GLN A 289 3.54 18.32 2.34
N GLY A 290 3.43 18.84 3.53
CA GLY A 290 2.23 19.36 4.11
C GLY A 290 2.55 20.15 5.37
N ASP A 291 3.40 21.17 5.25
CA ASP A 291 3.48 22.33 6.16
C ASP A 291 4.63 23.23 5.73
N SER A 292 4.34 24.13 4.80
CA SER A 292 5.05 25.41 4.68
C SER A 292 4.34 26.26 3.62
N ASN A 293 3.32 26.96 4.04
CA ASN A 293 2.94 28.26 3.50
C ASN A 293 2.34 29.07 4.66
N GLU A 294 3.23 29.63 5.46
CA GLU A 294 3.05 30.92 6.10
C GLU A 294 3.65 31.93 5.15
N ASP A 295 2.76 32.80 4.60
CA ASP A 295 2.94 34.25 4.50
C ASP A 295 1.59 34.85 4.11
#